data_a63d62aabf16f2acc04f13fa738bcb5b
#
_entry.id   a63d62aabf16f2acc04f13fa738bcb5b
#
_cell.length_a   1.000
_cell.length_b   1.000
_cell.length_c   1.000
_cell.angle_alpha   90.00
_cell.angle_beta   90.00
_cell.angle_gamma   90.00
#
_symmetry.space_group_name_H-M   'P 1'
#
loop_
_entity.id
_entity.type
_entity.pdbx_description
1 polymer ?
#
loop_
_entity_poly.entity_id
_entity_poly.type
_entity_poly.pdbx_seq_one_letter_code
_entity_poly.pdbx_strand_id
1 'polypeptide(L)'
;MTVDGFIAGSNGEMDWMTFDWGEDIGSYVTDLTAGVDCIVLGRKLAEGFIPHWASVAADPNHPEVAAGQLFSNLPKVVFSQTLTESAWDNAVIAQGDLVAEITRLKQQEGKDIIAYGGGTFVSNLIKHGLIDEFHLFVNPAAIGSGMPIFQGLEQKQPLLLKHAVTFACGIVVLCYEPKRS
;
A
#
# COMPACT_ATOMS: atom_id res chain seq x y z
N MET A 1 7.66 -2.30 6.07
CA MET A 1 8.99 -1.68 5.99
C MET A 1 9.93 -2.31 7.01
N THR A 2 11.24 -2.14 6.85
CA THR A 2 12.24 -2.55 7.84
C THR A 2 12.30 -1.58 9.02
N VAL A 3 12.94 -1.99 10.14
CA VAL A 3 13.16 -1.11 11.32
C VAL A 3 13.98 0.13 10.97
N ASP A 4 14.90 0.02 10.02
CA ASP A 4 15.76 1.12 9.55
C ASP A 4 15.16 1.94 8.36
N GLY A 5 13.86 1.74 8.06
CA GLY A 5 13.07 2.67 7.24
C GLY A 5 13.00 2.35 5.74
N PHE A 6 13.39 1.16 5.30
CA PHE A 6 13.35 0.77 3.90
C PHE A 6 12.12 -0.10 3.61
N ILE A 7 11.57 0.03 2.41
CA ILE A 7 10.43 -0.78 1.92
C ILE A 7 10.87 -1.88 0.96
N ALA A 8 12.09 -1.80 0.46
CA ALA A 8 12.74 -2.81 -0.37
C ALA A 8 14.24 -2.61 -0.34
N GLY A 9 15.01 -3.60 -0.70
CA GLY A 9 16.43 -3.49 -1.01
C GLY A 9 16.69 -2.58 -2.21
N SER A 10 17.96 -2.32 -2.52
CA SER A 10 18.35 -1.38 -3.59
C SER A 10 17.90 -1.81 -4.98
N ASN A 11 17.73 -3.11 -5.23
CA ASN A 11 17.21 -3.66 -6.48
C ASN A 11 15.74 -4.12 -6.37
N GLY A 12 15.06 -3.80 -5.27
CA GLY A 12 13.68 -4.18 -5.03
C GLY A 12 13.49 -5.49 -4.26
N GLU A 13 14.54 -6.02 -3.64
CA GLU A 13 14.48 -7.24 -2.84
C GLU A 13 13.56 -7.03 -1.62
N MET A 14 12.75 -8.06 -1.30
CA MET A 14 11.81 -8.07 -0.18
C MET A 14 11.94 -9.36 0.67
N ASP A 15 13.06 -10.03 0.60
CA ASP A 15 13.38 -11.30 1.29
C ASP A 15 13.49 -11.15 2.83
N TRP A 16 13.55 -9.91 3.31
CA TRP A 16 13.52 -9.56 4.71
C TRP A 16 12.09 -9.56 5.32
N MET A 17 11.05 -9.62 4.49
CA MET A 17 9.67 -9.62 4.99
C MET A 17 9.34 -10.94 5.67
N THR A 18 8.68 -10.88 6.83
CA THR A 18 8.06 -12.05 7.43
C THR A 18 6.63 -12.22 6.91
N PHE A 19 6.29 -13.45 6.52
CA PHE A 19 4.95 -13.86 6.11
C PHE A 19 4.33 -14.89 7.08
N ASP A 20 4.97 -15.13 8.22
CA ASP A 20 4.43 -15.98 9.27
C ASP A 20 3.36 -15.21 10.08
N TRP A 21 2.28 -14.85 9.39
CA TRP A 21 1.20 -14.07 9.95
C TRP A 21 0.23 -14.97 10.72
N GLY A 22 0.06 -14.68 12.02
CA GLY A 22 -0.96 -15.31 12.85
C GLY A 22 -2.35 -14.70 12.63
N GLU A 23 -3.32 -15.22 13.37
CA GLU A 23 -4.71 -14.72 13.32
C GLU A 23 -4.82 -13.26 13.78
N ASP A 24 -3.95 -12.81 14.68
CA ASP A 24 -3.93 -11.46 15.24
C ASP A 24 -3.69 -10.39 14.15
N ILE A 25 -2.63 -10.54 13.38
CA ILE A 25 -2.34 -9.60 12.27
C ILE A 25 -3.30 -9.79 11.10
N GLY A 26 -3.75 -11.03 10.84
CA GLY A 26 -4.75 -11.32 9.82
C GLY A 26 -6.07 -10.60 10.11
N SER A 27 -6.57 -10.66 11.36
CA SER A 27 -7.75 -9.92 11.77
C SER A 27 -7.57 -8.41 11.66
N TYR A 28 -6.43 -7.88 12.08
CA TYR A 28 -6.13 -6.45 11.95
C TYR A 28 -6.19 -5.98 10.49
N VAL A 29 -5.58 -6.74 9.57
CA VAL A 29 -5.59 -6.40 8.14
C VAL A 29 -7.00 -6.50 7.55
N THR A 30 -7.79 -7.48 7.97
CA THR A 30 -9.18 -7.65 7.55
C THR A 30 -10.01 -6.43 7.98
N ASP A 31 -9.90 -6.00 9.23
CA ASP A 31 -10.61 -4.84 9.76
C ASP A 31 -10.18 -3.55 9.05
N LEU A 32 -8.87 -3.38 8.82
CA LEU A 32 -8.30 -2.24 8.12
C LEU A 32 -8.84 -2.13 6.68
N THR A 33 -9.02 -3.26 6.00
CA THR A 33 -9.45 -3.29 4.60
C THR A 33 -10.97 -3.32 4.42
N ALA A 34 -11.74 -3.58 5.47
CA ALA A 34 -13.21 -3.61 5.41
C ALA A 34 -13.85 -2.28 4.99
N GLY A 35 -13.17 -1.16 5.27
CA GLY A 35 -13.58 0.19 4.90
C GLY A 35 -13.11 0.65 3.52
N VAL A 36 -12.36 -0.17 2.78
CA VAL A 36 -11.75 0.22 1.51
C VAL A 36 -12.70 -0.07 0.34
N ASP A 37 -12.82 0.87 -0.59
CA ASP A 37 -13.57 0.69 -1.83
C ASP A 37 -12.77 0.99 -3.11
N CYS A 38 -11.53 1.47 -2.98
CA CYS A 38 -10.64 1.70 -4.11
C CYS A 38 -9.17 1.42 -3.73
N ILE A 39 -8.43 0.79 -4.64
CA ILE A 39 -6.98 0.57 -4.49
C ILE A 39 -6.24 1.44 -5.51
N VAL A 40 -5.23 2.18 -5.06
CA VAL A 40 -4.33 2.93 -5.94
C VAL A 40 -2.94 2.31 -5.95
N LEU A 41 -2.37 2.12 -7.13
CA LEU A 41 -1.12 1.39 -7.34
C LEU A 41 -0.21 2.12 -8.34
N GLY A 42 1.08 2.09 -8.09
CA GLY A 42 2.06 2.35 -9.14
C GLY A 42 2.18 1.14 -10.09
N ARG A 43 2.44 1.39 -11.37
CA ARG A 43 2.52 0.35 -12.42
C ARG A 43 3.34 -0.88 -12.01
N LYS A 44 4.57 -0.68 -11.53
CA LYS A 44 5.46 -1.81 -11.18
C LYS A 44 4.86 -2.75 -10.13
N LEU A 45 4.15 -2.20 -9.15
CA LEU A 45 3.46 -3.02 -8.16
C LEU A 45 2.22 -3.67 -8.76
N ALA A 46 1.46 -2.96 -9.58
CA ALA A 46 0.24 -3.48 -10.22
C ALA A 46 0.53 -4.73 -11.08
N GLU A 47 1.66 -4.75 -11.79
CA GLU A 47 2.11 -5.89 -12.63
C GLU A 47 2.28 -7.20 -11.83
N GLY A 48 2.61 -7.12 -10.54
CA GLY A 48 2.68 -8.28 -9.65
C GLY A 48 1.40 -8.49 -8.83
N PHE A 49 0.91 -7.43 -8.21
CA PHE A 49 -0.21 -7.44 -7.27
C PHE A 49 -1.52 -7.97 -7.90
N ILE A 50 -1.89 -7.43 -9.06
CA ILE A 50 -3.18 -7.76 -9.67
C ILE A 50 -3.23 -9.21 -10.14
N PRO A 51 -2.26 -9.75 -10.90
CA PRO A 51 -2.26 -11.16 -11.29
C PRO A 51 -2.13 -12.11 -10.10
N HIS A 52 -1.36 -11.75 -9.07
CA HIS A 52 -1.24 -12.57 -7.86
C HIS A 52 -2.60 -12.79 -7.20
N TRP A 53 -3.31 -11.71 -6.88
CA TRP A 53 -4.60 -11.82 -6.21
C TRP A 53 -5.69 -12.44 -7.09
N ALA A 54 -5.63 -12.24 -8.41
CA ALA A 54 -6.50 -12.94 -9.35
C ALA A 54 -6.25 -14.46 -9.32
N SER A 55 -5.00 -14.91 -9.23
CA SER A 55 -4.65 -16.32 -9.07
C SER A 55 -5.14 -16.90 -7.74
N VAL A 56 -4.96 -16.17 -6.64
CA VAL A 56 -5.46 -16.56 -5.31
C VAL A 56 -6.99 -16.67 -5.31
N ALA A 57 -7.68 -15.72 -5.93
CA ALA A 57 -9.14 -15.73 -6.04
C ALA A 57 -9.68 -16.91 -6.87
N ALA A 58 -8.92 -17.39 -7.84
CA ALA A 58 -9.29 -18.48 -8.72
C ALA A 58 -9.13 -19.88 -8.09
N ASP A 59 -8.38 -20.01 -7.00
CA ASP A 59 -8.21 -21.26 -6.27
C ASP A 59 -9.12 -21.32 -5.03
N PRO A 60 -10.25 -22.06 -5.07
CA PRO A 60 -11.17 -22.11 -3.93
C PRO A 60 -10.60 -22.79 -2.69
N ASN A 61 -9.47 -23.50 -2.81
CA ASN A 61 -8.79 -24.16 -1.70
C ASN A 61 -7.63 -23.32 -1.13
N HIS A 62 -7.34 -22.16 -1.73
CA HIS A 62 -6.28 -21.30 -1.21
C HIS A 62 -6.64 -20.73 0.14
N PRO A 63 -5.74 -20.75 1.15
CA PRO A 63 -6.04 -20.25 2.50
C PRO A 63 -6.45 -18.77 2.51
N GLU A 64 -6.00 -17.99 1.54
CA GLU A 64 -6.30 -16.56 1.41
C GLU A 64 -7.35 -16.25 0.33
N VAL A 65 -8.17 -17.23 -0.09
CA VAL A 65 -9.15 -17.04 -1.18
C VAL A 65 -10.10 -15.87 -0.92
N ALA A 66 -10.51 -15.64 0.32
CA ALA A 66 -11.37 -14.50 0.67
C ALA A 66 -10.69 -13.14 0.42
N ALA A 67 -9.41 -13.02 0.79
CA ALA A 67 -8.60 -11.83 0.48
C ALA A 67 -8.39 -11.69 -1.03
N GLY A 68 -8.11 -12.79 -1.73
CA GLY A 68 -8.01 -12.83 -3.18
C GLY A 68 -9.26 -12.28 -3.88
N GLN A 69 -10.43 -12.74 -3.45
CA GLN A 69 -11.72 -12.27 -3.95
C GLN A 69 -11.95 -10.79 -3.66
N LEU A 70 -11.65 -10.34 -2.44
CA LEU A 70 -11.76 -8.94 -2.06
C LEU A 70 -10.89 -8.06 -2.97
N PHE A 71 -9.59 -8.35 -3.06
CA PHE A 71 -8.65 -7.54 -3.84
C PHE A 71 -8.89 -7.61 -5.35
N SER A 72 -9.38 -8.74 -5.86
CA SER A 72 -9.73 -8.87 -7.28
C SER A 72 -10.97 -8.05 -7.64
N ASN A 73 -11.96 -7.98 -6.75
CA ASN A 73 -13.23 -7.30 -7.00
C ASN A 73 -13.16 -5.78 -6.77
N LEU A 74 -12.30 -5.30 -5.87
CA LEU A 74 -12.14 -3.87 -5.63
C LEU A 74 -11.68 -3.13 -6.89
N PRO A 75 -12.27 -1.95 -7.21
CA PRO A 75 -11.76 -1.06 -8.25
C PRO A 75 -10.31 -0.66 -7.99
N LYS A 76 -9.51 -0.61 -9.06
CA LYS A 76 -8.11 -0.22 -8.99
C LYS A 76 -7.81 0.92 -9.94
N VAL A 77 -7.01 1.88 -9.47
CA VAL A 77 -6.48 2.95 -10.32
C VAL A 77 -4.95 2.81 -10.35
N VAL A 78 -4.42 2.53 -11.52
CA VAL A 78 -2.99 2.30 -11.74
C VAL A 78 -2.34 3.56 -12.33
N PHE A 79 -1.36 4.07 -11.63
CA PHE A 79 -0.58 5.24 -12.08
C PHE A 79 0.61 4.78 -12.92
N SER A 80 0.63 5.19 -14.18
CA SER A 80 1.65 4.82 -15.15
C SER A 80 1.99 6.00 -16.07
N GLN A 81 3.27 6.11 -16.44
CA GLN A 81 3.74 7.03 -17.46
C GLN A 81 3.87 6.38 -18.84
N THR A 82 3.66 5.06 -18.92
CA THR A 82 3.90 4.28 -20.14
C THR A 82 2.69 3.49 -20.63
N LEU A 83 1.77 3.14 -19.73
CA LEU A 83 0.52 2.44 -20.08
C LEU A 83 -0.58 3.47 -20.31
N THR A 84 -1.33 3.29 -21.37
CA THR A 84 -2.51 4.11 -21.73
C THR A 84 -3.82 3.36 -21.46
N GLU A 85 -3.76 2.03 -21.47
CA GLU A 85 -4.92 1.16 -21.24
C GLU A 85 -4.56 0.05 -20.25
N SER A 86 -5.55 -0.41 -19.52
CA SER A 86 -5.41 -1.53 -18.57
C SER A 86 -5.61 -2.86 -19.27
N ALA A 87 -4.74 -3.80 -18.96
CA ALA A 87 -4.92 -5.21 -19.34
C ALA A 87 -5.53 -6.06 -18.21
N TRP A 88 -5.88 -5.45 -17.08
CA TRP A 88 -6.39 -6.13 -15.89
C TRP A 88 -7.85 -5.81 -15.64
N ASP A 89 -8.59 -6.80 -15.16
CA ASP A 89 -9.97 -6.63 -14.74
C ASP A 89 -10.08 -5.68 -13.52
N ASN A 90 -11.17 -4.93 -13.47
CA ASN A 90 -11.44 -3.95 -12.41
C ASN A 90 -10.29 -2.96 -12.16
N ALA A 91 -9.51 -2.66 -13.20
CA ALA A 91 -8.40 -1.71 -13.12
C ALA A 91 -8.44 -0.72 -14.29
N VAL A 92 -8.18 0.53 -14.00
CA VAL A 92 -8.06 1.61 -15.00
C VAL A 92 -6.70 2.28 -14.87
N ILE A 93 -6.19 2.83 -15.96
CA ILE A 93 -4.95 3.63 -15.95
C ILE A 93 -5.34 5.09 -15.69
N ALA A 94 -4.73 5.72 -14.69
CA ALA A 94 -4.90 7.14 -14.42
C ALA A 94 -4.46 7.99 -15.62
N GLN A 95 -5.31 8.94 -16.02
CA GLN A 95 -5.13 9.74 -17.24
C GLN A 95 -4.73 11.18 -16.91
N GLY A 96 -3.87 11.41 -15.98
CA GLY A 96 -3.55 12.78 -15.63
C GLY A 96 -2.39 12.94 -14.67
N ASP A 97 -2.27 14.14 -14.16
CA ASP A 97 -1.33 14.46 -13.11
C ASP A 97 -1.72 13.74 -11.80
N LEU A 98 -0.71 13.25 -11.08
CA LEU A 98 -0.89 12.49 -9.85
C LEU A 98 -1.77 13.24 -8.82
N VAL A 99 -1.48 14.52 -8.60
CA VAL A 99 -2.18 15.32 -7.58
C VAL A 99 -3.64 15.53 -7.99
N ALA A 100 -3.87 15.85 -9.25
CA ALA A 100 -5.21 16.06 -9.79
C ALA A 100 -6.05 14.79 -9.71
N GLU A 101 -5.49 13.64 -10.11
CA GLU A 101 -6.21 12.35 -10.10
C GLU A 101 -6.53 11.86 -8.68
N ILE A 102 -5.58 11.92 -7.74
CA ILE A 102 -5.84 11.54 -6.34
C ILE A 102 -6.86 12.50 -5.71
N THR A 103 -6.75 13.81 -5.98
CA THR A 103 -7.72 14.78 -5.48
C THR A 103 -9.13 14.50 -6.02
N ARG A 104 -9.25 14.19 -7.31
CA ARG A 104 -10.52 13.82 -7.94
C ARG A 104 -11.10 12.54 -7.31
N LEU A 105 -10.29 11.51 -7.08
CA LEU A 105 -10.72 10.28 -6.42
C LEU A 105 -11.24 10.56 -5.00
N LYS A 106 -10.52 11.37 -4.22
CA LYS A 106 -10.92 11.74 -2.86
C LYS A 106 -12.21 12.59 -2.78
N GLN A 107 -12.60 13.26 -3.87
CA GLN A 107 -13.83 14.04 -3.95
C GLN A 107 -15.06 13.21 -4.33
N GLN A 108 -14.88 11.97 -4.73
CA GLN A 108 -16.00 11.07 -5.03
C GLN A 108 -16.67 10.60 -3.73
N GLU A 109 -17.97 10.38 -3.78
CA GLU A 109 -18.66 9.68 -2.71
C GLU A 109 -18.15 8.25 -2.63
N GLY A 110 -17.78 7.81 -1.44
CA GLY A 110 -17.22 6.48 -1.24
C GLY A 110 -16.66 6.31 0.17
N LYS A 111 -15.78 5.32 0.29
CA LYS A 111 -15.07 4.97 1.51
C LYS A 111 -13.58 5.29 1.37
N ASP A 112 -12.74 4.48 2.02
CA ASP A 112 -11.30 4.71 2.02
C ASP A 112 -10.64 4.25 0.71
N ILE A 113 -9.65 5.02 0.27
CA ILE A 113 -8.75 4.70 -0.83
C ILE A 113 -7.43 4.20 -0.23
N ILE A 114 -7.03 2.97 -0.55
CA ILE A 114 -5.78 2.41 -0.02
C ILE A 114 -4.66 2.42 -1.07
N ALA A 115 -3.46 2.79 -0.63
CA ALA A 115 -2.23 2.67 -1.41
C ALA A 115 -1.31 1.62 -0.78
N TYR A 116 -1.17 0.45 -1.42
CA TYR A 116 -0.32 -0.63 -0.91
C TYR A 116 1.16 -0.42 -1.17
N GLY A 117 1.54 0.47 -2.07
CA GLY A 117 2.95 0.68 -2.35
C GLY A 117 3.26 0.90 -3.83
N GLY A 118 4.45 0.44 -4.19
CA GLY A 118 5.26 0.93 -5.27
C GLY A 118 6.06 2.11 -4.74
N GLY A 119 7.33 1.88 -4.29
CA GLY A 119 8.09 2.86 -3.52
C GLY A 119 8.09 4.27 -4.09
N THR A 120 8.38 4.41 -5.38
CA THR A 120 8.35 5.72 -6.07
C THR A 120 6.94 6.33 -6.07
N PHE A 121 5.89 5.53 -6.26
CA PHE A 121 4.52 6.01 -6.29
C PHE A 121 4.10 6.56 -4.92
N VAL A 122 4.29 5.78 -3.86
CA VAL A 122 3.92 6.20 -2.50
C VAL A 122 4.78 7.37 -2.02
N SER A 123 6.08 7.39 -2.32
CA SER A 123 6.93 8.55 -2.00
C SER A 123 6.43 9.84 -2.65
N ASN A 124 5.92 9.77 -3.88
CA ASN A 124 5.30 10.93 -4.53
C ASN A 124 3.97 11.32 -3.87
N LEU A 125 3.14 10.37 -3.45
CA LEU A 125 1.93 10.67 -2.66
C LEU A 125 2.28 11.41 -1.37
N ILE A 126 3.31 10.95 -0.68
CA ILE A 126 3.81 11.55 0.56
C ILE A 126 4.34 12.96 0.30
N LYS A 127 5.21 13.11 -0.71
CA LYS A 127 5.81 14.40 -1.09
C LYS A 127 4.76 15.48 -1.37
N HIS A 128 3.64 15.10 -1.98
CA HIS A 128 2.55 16.02 -2.32
C HIS A 128 1.46 16.12 -1.22
N GLY A 129 1.67 15.52 -0.04
CA GLY A 129 0.72 15.59 1.08
C GLY A 129 -0.62 14.93 0.79
N LEU A 130 -0.64 13.89 -0.05
CA LEU A 130 -1.86 13.22 -0.51
C LEU A 130 -2.28 12.05 0.41
N ILE A 131 -1.47 11.69 1.39
CA ILE A 131 -1.77 10.65 2.38
C ILE A 131 -2.42 11.30 3.60
N ASP A 132 -3.56 10.77 4.02
CA ASP A 132 -4.26 11.24 5.22
C ASP A 132 -3.91 10.40 6.44
N GLU A 133 -3.65 9.09 6.24
CA GLU A 133 -3.29 8.17 7.31
C GLU A 133 -2.23 7.18 6.82
N PHE A 134 -1.26 6.89 7.69
CA PHE A 134 -0.18 5.93 7.46
C PHE A 134 -0.37 4.72 8.37
N HIS A 135 -0.39 3.54 7.80
CA HIS A 135 -0.24 2.27 8.52
C HIS A 135 1.12 1.66 8.17
N LEU A 136 2.11 1.92 8.99
CA LEU A 136 3.49 1.48 8.76
C LEU A 136 3.71 0.13 9.44
N PHE A 137 3.69 -0.94 8.65
CA PHE A 137 4.02 -2.29 9.11
C PHE A 137 5.53 -2.44 9.20
N VAL A 138 6.07 -2.28 10.40
CA VAL A 138 7.51 -2.37 10.68
C VAL A 138 7.86 -3.81 10.99
N ASN A 139 8.56 -4.46 10.07
CA ASN A 139 9.06 -5.82 10.23
C ASN A 139 10.31 -5.85 11.09
N PRO A 140 10.57 -6.93 11.85
CA PRO A 140 11.71 -7.07 12.75
C PRO A 140 13.03 -7.38 11.98
N ALA A 141 13.35 -6.54 10.99
CA ALA A 141 14.52 -6.67 10.15
C ALA A 141 15.15 -5.29 9.86
N ALA A 142 16.47 -5.24 9.76
CA ALA A 142 17.23 -4.09 9.30
C ALA A 142 18.13 -4.52 8.14
N ILE A 143 18.19 -3.75 7.06
CA ILE A 143 18.94 -4.11 5.84
C ILE A 143 20.07 -3.14 5.51
N GLY A 144 20.21 -2.04 6.25
CA GLY A 144 21.32 -1.08 6.15
C GLY A 144 21.27 -0.16 4.93
N SER A 145 20.65 -0.59 3.82
CA SER A 145 20.49 0.22 2.61
C SER A 145 19.33 -0.30 1.78
N GLY A 146 18.66 0.58 1.04
CA GLY A 146 17.50 0.19 0.24
C GLY A 146 16.70 1.39 -0.25
N MET A 147 15.43 1.15 -0.56
CA MET A 147 14.48 2.13 -1.03
C MET A 147 13.68 2.71 0.16
N PRO A 148 13.94 3.95 0.60
CA PRO A 148 13.18 4.55 1.69
C PRO A 148 11.80 5.02 1.19
N ILE A 149 10.79 4.92 2.07
CA ILE A 149 9.43 5.38 1.72
C ILE A 149 9.31 6.92 1.75
N PHE A 150 10.03 7.59 2.67
CA PHE A 150 9.99 9.04 2.85
C PHE A 150 11.08 9.78 2.05
N GLN A 151 11.41 9.28 0.86
CA GLN A 151 12.40 9.95 -0.01
C GLN A 151 11.82 11.19 -0.68
N GLY A 152 12.68 12.18 -0.95
CA GLY A 152 12.31 13.37 -1.72
C GLY A 152 11.46 14.40 -0.96
N LEU A 153 11.35 14.28 0.37
CA LEU A 153 10.76 15.33 1.19
C LEU A 153 11.69 16.55 1.20
N GLU A 154 11.16 17.71 0.79
CA GLU A 154 11.88 18.99 0.81
C GLU A 154 11.86 19.62 2.21
N GLN A 155 10.87 19.28 3.01
CA GLN A 155 10.70 19.73 4.38
C GLN A 155 10.27 18.56 5.28
N LYS A 156 10.58 18.67 6.59
CA LYS A 156 10.09 17.68 7.54
C LYS A 156 8.56 17.66 7.55
N GLN A 157 7.99 16.48 7.56
CA GLN A 157 6.55 16.26 7.73
C GLN A 157 6.29 15.75 9.16
N PRO A 158 5.79 16.59 10.07
CA PRO A 158 5.41 16.14 11.40
C PRO A 158 4.25 15.14 11.30
N LEU A 159 4.33 14.08 12.09
CA LEU A 159 3.31 13.04 12.18
C LEU A 159 2.75 13.00 13.60
N LEU A 160 1.46 12.72 13.71
CA LEU A 160 0.76 12.49 14.97
C LEU A 160 0.48 11.01 15.10
N LEU A 161 1.05 10.36 16.13
CA LEU A 161 0.75 8.96 16.42
C LEU A 161 -0.71 8.83 16.89
N LYS A 162 -1.45 7.97 16.23
CA LYS A 162 -2.82 7.60 16.58
C LYS A 162 -2.83 6.37 17.50
N HIS A 163 -2.18 5.31 17.06
CA HIS A 163 -1.99 4.10 17.86
C HIS A 163 -0.78 3.31 17.34
N ALA A 164 -0.34 2.35 18.15
CA ALA A 164 0.66 1.36 17.79
C ALA A 164 0.16 -0.02 18.25
N VAL A 165 0.35 -1.03 17.42
CA VAL A 165 -0.06 -2.41 17.70
C VAL A 165 1.11 -3.35 17.45
N THR A 166 1.33 -4.29 18.35
CA THR A 166 2.36 -5.34 18.22
C THR A 166 1.70 -6.68 17.92
N PHE A 167 2.34 -7.48 17.08
CA PHE A 167 1.86 -8.80 16.68
C PHE A 167 2.85 -9.89 17.06
N ALA A 168 2.34 -11.12 17.24
CA ALA A 168 3.13 -12.27 17.67
C ALA A 168 4.30 -12.60 16.70
N CYS A 169 4.14 -12.32 15.42
CA CYS A 169 5.19 -12.49 14.41
C CYS A 169 6.33 -11.44 14.49
N GLY A 170 6.28 -10.51 15.45
CA GLY A 170 7.28 -9.45 15.65
C GLY A 170 7.05 -8.18 14.84
N ILE A 171 6.03 -8.13 13.98
CA ILE A 171 5.64 -6.89 13.29
C ILE A 171 5.02 -5.91 14.28
N VAL A 172 5.34 -4.64 14.12
CA VAL A 172 4.69 -3.52 14.80
C VAL A 172 4.02 -2.65 13.74
N VAL A 173 2.73 -2.37 13.91
CA VAL A 173 2.03 -1.38 13.09
C VAL A 173 2.02 -0.05 13.82
N LEU A 174 2.50 0.98 13.15
CA LEU A 174 2.45 2.36 13.62
C LEU A 174 1.44 3.11 12.73
N CYS A 175 0.35 3.57 13.36
CA CYS A 175 -0.66 4.38 12.68
C CYS A 175 -0.41 5.86 12.97
N TYR A 176 -0.18 6.65 11.93
CA TYR A 176 0.05 8.08 12.01
C TYR A 176 -0.86 8.86 11.07
N GLU A 177 -1.17 10.08 11.48
CA GLU A 177 -1.72 11.12 10.61
C GLU A 177 -0.70 12.24 10.38
N PRO A 178 -0.63 12.85 9.17
CA PRO A 178 0.14 14.08 8.97
C PRO A 178 -0.41 15.17 9.91
N LYS A 179 0.47 15.79 10.68
CA LYS A 179 0.08 16.97 11.47
C LYS A 179 -0.10 18.14 10.51
N ARG A 180 -1.37 18.48 10.22
CA ARG A 180 -1.70 19.68 9.46
C ARG A 180 -1.41 20.91 10.32
N SER A 181 -0.68 21.89 9.78
CA SER A 181 -0.37 23.19 10.39
C SER A 181 -1.56 24.14 10.34
#